data_cf1f0e9a2cb0224e017ccac088326a75
#
_entry.id   cf1f0e9a2cb0224e017ccac088326a75
#
_cell.length_a   1.000
_cell.length_b   1.000
_cell.length_c   1.000
_cell.angle_alpha   90.00
_cell.angle_beta   90.00
_cell.angle_gamma   90.00
#
_symmetry.space_group_name_H-M   'P 1'
#
loop_
_entity.id
_entity.type
_entity.pdbx_description
1 polymer ?
#
loop_
_entity_poly.entity_id
_entity_poly.type
_entity_poly.pdbx_seq_one_letter_code
_entity_poly.pdbx_strand_id
1 'polypeptide(L)'
;MSERLTDNSTLFRLRVRYGKRDRLKYLGHLEVIHTIERIVRRAGLPYAVTQGFSPHMRVGFSSALPVGTSSTCEWYDLFMTEFVALDEAFERLAAASPADLAPIEAAYIDVRTPALTAQLTRLSYRIDLHLNPEAPASADEVRRAIDTLRAGHGIDYARGKKSKRLDLDHTLVGYELKAGECRDHLVLMLDTHADNEGSMRPEILLSAADVLLQGLTPGVDAPIVSTGMQDLVTICSYDVERQNQACEDDEGRLVSPIPVRTCGFAPHTR
;
A
#
# COMPACT_ATOMS: atom_id res chain seq x y z
N MET A 1 -18.04 44.24 8.53
CA MET A 1 -18.73 43.14 9.22
C MET A 1 -18.67 41.94 8.27
N SER A 2 -17.69 41.06 8.48
CA SER A 2 -17.50 39.87 7.64
C SER A 2 -18.42 38.77 8.16
N GLU A 3 -19.44 38.40 7.40
CA GLU A 3 -20.23 37.20 7.66
C GLU A 3 -19.29 36.00 7.62
N ARG A 4 -19.07 35.41 8.80
CA ARG A 4 -18.54 34.05 8.88
C ARG A 4 -19.62 33.13 8.31
N LEU A 5 -19.47 32.74 7.06
CA LEU A 5 -20.18 31.60 6.52
C LEU A 5 -19.82 30.40 7.42
N THR A 6 -20.70 30.09 8.36
CA THR A 6 -20.69 28.80 9.06
C THR A 6 -21.03 27.76 7.99
N ASP A 7 -20.00 27.11 7.49
CA ASP A 7 -20.12 26.06 6.47
C ASP A 7 -20.82 24.84 7.11
N ASN A 8 -22.16 24.86 7.04
CA ASN A 8 -23.03 23.75 7.38
C ASN A 8 -23.34 22.94 6.11
N SER A 9 -22.42 22.96 5.12
CA SER A 9 -22.56 22.21 3.88
C SER A 9 -22.50 20.72 4.21
N THR A 10 -23.55 19.99 3.81
CA THR A 10 -23.58 18.55 3.89
C THR A 10 -22.54 18.01 2.92
N LEU A 11 -21.51 17.33 3.46
CA LEU A 11 -20.49 16.69 2.66
C LEU A 11 -20.87 15.23 2.39
N PHE A 12 -20.48 14.75 1.22
CA PHE A 12 -20.60 13.35 0.83
C PHE A 12 -19.19 12.75 0.72
N ARG A 13 -18.95 11.59 1.33
CA ARG A 13 -17.65 10.92 1.31
C ARG A 13 -17.73 9.67 0.47
N LEU A 14 -17.08 9.72 -0.69
CA LEU A 14 -16.96 8.61 -1.64
C LEU A 14 -15.62 7.92 -1.38
N ARG A 15 -15.65 6.67 -0.95
CA ARG A 15 -14.47 5.79 -0.83
C ARG A 15 -14.28 5.02 -2.11
N VAL A 16 -13.08 5.04 -2.64
CA VAL A 16 -12.74 4.42 -3.93
C VAL A 16 -11.53 3.52 -3.75
N ARG A 17 -11.65 2.27 -4.22
CA ARG A 17 -10.54 1.35 -4.40
C ARG A 17 -9.99 1.47 -5.81
N TYR A 18 -8.67 1.48 -5.96
CA TYR A 18 -7.99 1.55 -7.24
C TYR A 18 -6.75 0.65 -7.28
N GLY A 19 -6.28 0.33 -8.48
CA GLY A 19 -5.01 -0.34 -8.68
C GLY A 19 -3.85 0.65 -8.88
N LYS A 20 -2.62 0.21 -8.64
CA LYS A 20 -1.38 0.87 -9.06
C LYS A 20 -0.51 -0.17 -9.73
N ARG A 21 -0.54 -0.24 -11.06
CA ARG A 21 -0.01 -1.38 -11.83
C ARG A 21 1.02 -0.93 -12.86
N ASP A 22 1.66 -1.90 -13.46
CA ASP A 22 2.59 -1.76 -14.59
C ASP A 22 3.59 -0.61 -14.40
N ARG A 23 3.71 0.27 -15.36
CA ARG A 23 4.64 1.42 -15.30
C ARG A 23 4.31 2.40 -14.18
N LEU A 24 3.03 2.47 -13.77
CA LEU A 24 2.62 3.40 -12.72
C LEU A 24 3.04 2.93 -11.32
N LYS A 25 3.52 1.68 -11.15
CA LYS A 25 4.15 1.24 -9.89
C LYS A 25 5.37 2.10 -9.49
N TYR A 26 6.01 2.74 -10.45
CA TYR A 26 7.17 3.62 -10.22
C TYR A 26 6.81 5.05 -9.81
N LEU A 27 5.54 5.43 -9.80
CA LEU A 27 5.11 6.72 -9.27
C LEU A 27 5.31 6.76 -7.75
N GLY A 28 5.89 7.86 -7.28
CA GLY A 28 5.93 8.18 -5.86
C GLY A 28 4.56 8.59 -5.32
N HIS A 29 4.39 8.56 -4.02
CA HIS A 29 3.10 8.84 -3.38
C HIS A 29 2.52 10.22 -3.75
N LEU A 30 3.34 11.27 -3.79
CA LEU A 30 2.89 12.61 -4.19
C LEU A 30 2.44 12.67 -5.66
N GLU A 31 3.08 11.92 -6.54
CA GLU A 31 2.68 11.84 -7.95
C GLU A 31 1.34 11.13 -8.12
N VAL A 32 1.11 10.08 -7.32
CA VAL A 32 -0.21 9.41 -7.26
C VAL A 32 -1.28 10.38 -6.78
N ILE A 33 -1.05 11.11 -5.67
CA ILE A 33 -1.97 12.13 -5.17
C ILE A 33 -2.34 13.13 -6.27
N HIS A 34 -1.34 13.74 -6.90
CA HIS A 34 -1.57 14.73 -7.97
C HIS A 34 -2.28 14.13 -9.18
N THR A 35 -2.04 12.84 -9.47
CA THR A 35 -2.72 12.17 -10.58
C THR A 35 -4.19 11.92 -10.25
N ILE A 36 -4.51 11.44 -9.05
CA ILE A 36 -5.90 11.25 -8.58
C ILE A 36 -6.64 12.60 -8.55
N GLU A 37 -6.02 13.66 -8.06
CA GLU A 37 -6.62 15.00 -8.10
C GLU A 37 -6.94 15.46 -9.53
N ARG A 38 -6.05 15.18 -10.50
CA ARG A 38 -6.30 15.48 -11.91
C ARG A 38 -7.44 14.64 -12.48
N ILE A 39 -7.53 13.36 -12.10
CA ILE A 39 -8.62 12.45 -12.48
C ILE A 39 -9.95 13.02 -11.97
N VAL A 40 -10.04 13.39 -10.70
CA VAL A 40 -11.27 13.95 -10.08
C VAL A 40 -11.71 15.23 -10.81
N ARG A 41 -10.76 16.13 -11.14
CA ARG A 41 -11.06 17.36 -11.90
C ARG A 41 -11.56 17.05 -13.31
N ARG A 42 -10.97 16.10 -14.02
CA ARG A 42 -11.40 15.67 -15.36
C ARG A 42 -12.75 14.98 -15.34
N ALA A 43 -13.03 14.22 -14.29
CA ALA A 43 -14.32 13.57 -14.06
C ALA A 43 -15.46 14.59 -13.78
N GLY A 44 -15.12 15.87 -13.55
CA GLY A 44 -16.10 16.92 -13.26
C GLY A 44 -16.88 16.68 -11.97
N LEU A 45 -16.30 15.97 -10.98
CA LEU A 45 -16.95 15.72 -9.71
C LEU A 45 -16.89 16.97 -8.81
N PRO A 46 -17.96 17.25 -8.04
CA PRO A 46 -18.06 18.44 -7.17
C PRO A 46 -17.26 18.25 -5.86
N TYR A 47 -15.92 18.21 -5.98
CA TYR A 47 -15.03 17.98 -4.84
C TYR A 47 -15.01 19.15 -3.85
N ALA A 48 -14.90 18.82 -2.56
CA ALA A 48 -14.67 19.80 -1.50
C ALA A 48 -13.18 20.21 -1.43
N VAL A 49 -12.92 21.40 -0.93
CA VAL A 49 -11.57 21.91 -0.66
C VAL A 49 -11.36 22.13 0.83
N THR A 50 -10.11 22.08 1.27
CA THR A 50 -9.72 22.37 2.65
C THR A 50 -9.85 23.87 2.92
N GLN A 51 -10.14 24.23 4.18
CA GLN A 51 -10.14 25.62 4.65
C GLN A 51 -8.69 26.07 4.94
N GLY A 52 -8.33 27.31 4.58
CA GLY A 52 -7.02 27.88 4.89
C GLY A 52 -6.43 28.72 3.75
N PHE A 53 -5.19 29.17 3.93
CA PHE A 53 -4.48 30.05 2.99
C PHE A 53 -4.13 29.36 1.65
N SER A 54 -4.01 28.05 1.64
CA SER A 54 -3.73 27.25 0.44
C SER A 54 -4.77 26.14 0.35
N PRO A 55 -5.93 26.39 -0.30
CA PRO A 55 -6.97 25.36 -0.44
C PRO A 55 -6.51 24.21 -1.32
N HIS A 56 -6.63 22.99 -0.80
CA HIS A 56 -6.35 21.75 -1.53
C HIS A 56 -7.63 20.92 -1.65
N MET A 57 -7.69 20.05 -2.67
CA MET A 57 -8.78 19.08 -2.77
C MET A 57 -8.84 18.27 -1.46
N ARG A 58 -10.03 18.11 -0.90
CA ARG A 58 -10.22 17.32 0.30
C ARG A 58 -10.32 15.85 -0.09
N VAL A 59 -9.15 15.19 -0.11
CA VAL A 59 -8.99 13.77 -0.43
C VAL A 59 -8.05 13.14 0.61
N GLY A 60 -8.42 11.96 1.13
CA GLY A 60 -7.60 11.18 2.06
C GLY A 60 -7.15 9.89 1.40
N PHE A 61 -5.94 9.44 1.65
CA PHE A 61 -5.38 8.22 1.07
C PHE A 61 -5.07 7.18 2.14
N SER A 62 -5.03 5.91 1.75
CA SER A 62 -4.45 4.84 2.55
C SER A 62 -2.94 5.03 2.72
N SER A 63 -2.28 4.13 3.47
CA SER A 63 -0.83 4.20 3.70
C SER A 63 -0.05 4.22 2.40
N ALA A 64 0.97 5.11 2.32
CA ALA A 64 1.80 5.28 1.13
C ALA A 64 2.42 3.96 0.65
N LEU A 65 2.36 3.72 -0.66
CA LEU A 65 3.00 2.58 -1.29
C LEU A 65 4.42 2.99 -1.75
N PRO A 66 5.46 2.20 -1.46
CA PRO A 66 6.81 2.45 -1.96
C PRO A 66 6.88 2.52 -3.49
N VAL A 67 7.87 3.25 -4.00
CA VAL A 67 8.19 3.27 -5.43
C VAL A 67 8.64 1.86 -5.85
N GLY A 68 8.16 1.39 -6.99
CA GLY A 68 8.44 0.04 -7.49
C GLY A 68 7.47 -1.04 -6.97
N THR A 69 6.63 -0.73 -5.99
CA THR A 69 5.60 -1.65 -5.50
C THR A 69 4.30 -1.43 -6.26
N SER A 70 3.73 -2.51 -6.79
CA SER A 70 2.39 -2.54 -7.37
C SER A 70 1.31 -2.79 -6.32
N SER A 71 0.05 -2.54 -6.68
CA SER A 71 -1.08 -2.84 -5.80
C SER A 71 -2.38 -3.02 -6.58
N THR A 72 -3.24 -3.89 -6.05
CA THR A 72 -4.62 -4.08 -6.51
C THR A 72 -5.66 -3.55 -5.53
N CYS A 73 -5.22 -2.87 -4.46
CA CYS A 73 -6.08 -2.56 -3.31
C CYS A 73 -5.77 -1.21 -2.64
N GLU A 74 -5.38 -0.22 -3.43
CA GLU A 74 -5.18 1.14 -2.90
C GLU A 74 -6.53 1.83 -2.67
N TRP A 75 -6.58 2.74 -1.70
CA TRP A 75 -7.80 3.43 -1.33
C TRP A 75 -7.62 4.93 -1.25
N TYR A 76 -8.65 5.68 -1.67
CA TYR A 76 -8.81 7.08 -1.31
C TYR A 76 -10.26 7.41 -0.96
N ASP A 77 -10.43 8.43 -0.12
CA ASP A 77 -11.70 9.03 0.25
C ASP A 77 -11.81 10.41 -0.36
N LEU A 78 -12.73 10.59 -1.28
CA LEU A 78 -13.05 11.87 -1.89
C LEU A 78 -14.22 12.52 -1.16
N PHE A 79 -14.04 13.75 -0.67
CA PHE A 79 -15.12 14.54 -0.11
C PHE A 79 -15.73 15.42 -1.20
N MET A 80 -17.07 15.38 -1.32
CA MET A 80 -17.81 16.13 -2.32
C MET A 80 -18.81 17.09 -1.65
N THR A 81 -19.08 18.20 -2.32
CA THR A 81 -20.02 19.24 -1.86
C THR A 81 -21.47 18.94 -2.31
N GLU A 82 -21.66 18.08 -3.29
CA GLU A 82 -22.95 17.68 -3.84
C GLU A 82 -22.99 16.15 -3.98
N PHE A 83 -24.19 15.58 -3.87
CA PHE A 83 -24.39 14.16 -4.12
C PHE A 83 -24.41 13.89 -5.62
N VAL A 84 -23.63 12.90 -6.04
CA VAL A 84 -23.64 12.32 -7.38
C VAL A 84 -24.01 10.85 -7.24
N ALA A 85 -24.87 10.32 -8.10
CA ALA A 85 -25.22 8.89 -8.07
C ALA A 85 -23.95 8.03 -8.14
N LEU A 86 -23.87 6.94 -7.36
CA LEU A 86 -22.67 6.12 -7.21
C LEU A 86 -22.14 5.63 -8.56
N ASP A 87 -23.03 5.07 -9.39
CA ASP A 87 -22.66 4.54 -10.70
C ASP A 87 -22.12 5.65 -11.62
N GLU A 88 -22.77 6.82 -11.62
CA GLU A 88 -22.33 7.98 -12.39
C GLU A 88 -20.95 8.48 -11.93
N ALA A 89 -20.73 8.60 -10.62
CA ALA A 89 -19.43 9.02 -10.08
C ALA A 89 -18.33 8.02 -10.44
N PHE A 90 -18.61 6.72 -10.34
CA PHE A 90 -17.69 5.65 -10.69
C PHE A 90 -17.33 5.66 -12.18
N GLU A 91 -18.33 5.74 -13.08
CA GLU A 91 -18.11 5.79 -14.52
C GLU A 91 -17.28 7.02 -14.94
N ARG A 92 -17.57 8.19 -14.38
CA ARG A 92 -16.82 9.43 -14.64
C ARG A 92 -15.36 9.29 -14.20
N LEU A 93 -15.11 8.71 -13.02
CA LEU A 93 -13.75 8.45 -12.53
C LEU A 93 -13.03 7.44 -13.42
N ALA A 94 -13.70 6.35 -13.80
CA ALA A 94 -13.12 5.33 -14.67
C ALA A 94 -12.74 5.90 -16.04
N ALA A 95 -13.62 6.68 -16.66
CA ALA A 95 -13.38 7.32 -17.96
C ALA A 95 -12.23 8.34 -17.91
N ALA A 96 -12.00 8.99 -16.75
CA ALA A 96 -10.94 9.98 -16.58
C ALA A 96 -9.59 9.37 -16.16
N SER A 97 -9.55 8.09 -15.78
CA SER A 97 -8.38 7.39 -15.24
C SER A 97 -7.57 6.69 -16.32
N PRO A 98 -6.23 6.66 -16.21
CA PRO A 98 -5.43 5.68 -16.93
C PRO A 98 -5.76 4.28 -16.40
N ALA A 99 -5.68 3.26 -17.26
CA ALA A 99 -6.04 1.87 -16.93
C ALA A 99 -5.34 1.36 -15.65
N ASP A 100 -4.06 1.70 -15.50
CA ASP A 100 -3.21 1.23 -14.38
C ASP A 100 -3.47 1.96 -13.04
N LEU A 101 -4.35 2.98 -13.03
CA LEU A 101 -4.84 3.70 -11.85
C LEU A 101 -6.37 3.77 -11.82
N ALA A 102 -7.05 2.94 -12.61
CA ALA A 102 -8.50 2.97 -12.69
C ALA A 102 -9.17 2.53 -11.37
N PRO A 103 -10.33 3.11 -11.04
CA PRO A 103 -11.14 2.64 -9.93
C PRO A 103 -11.60 1.19 -10.18
N ILE A 104 -11.62 0.40 -9.11
CA ILE A 104 -12.04 -1.01 -9.11
C ILE A 104 -13.42 -1.14 -8.49
N GLU A 105 -13.65 -0.41 -7.39
CA GLU A 105 -14.92 -0.35 -6.68
C GLU A 105 -15.06 0.97 -5.94
N ALA A 106 -16.27 1.37 -5.62
CA ALA A 106 -16.55 2.55 -4.84
C ALA A 106 -17.82 2.39 -4.00
N ALA A 107 -17.89 3.13 -2.90
CA ALA A 107 -19.08 3.24 -2.07
C ALA A 107 -19.12 4.57 -1.32
N TYR A 108 -20.32 5.06 -1.03
CA TYR A 108 -20.48 6.13 -0.06
C TYR A 108 -20.37 5.59 1.36
N ILE A 109 -19.62 6.31 2.19
CA ILE A 109 -19.44 6.01 3.61
C ILE A 109 -19.83 7.21 4.46
N ASP A 110 -20.04 6.98 5.75
CA ASP A 110 -20.30 8.08 6.69
C ASP A 110 -19.13 9.06 6.70
N VAL A 111 -19.42 10.35 6.66
CA VAL A 111 -18.42 11.43 6.67
C VAL A 111 -17.55 11.39 7.94
N ARG A 112 -18.11 10.87 9.06
CA ARG A 112 -17.43 10.73 10.35
C ARG A 112 -16.55 9.50 10.46
N THR A 113 -16.61 8.58 9.48
CA THR A 113 -15.73 7.40 9.45
C THR A 113 -14.27 7.82 9.66
N PRO A 114 -13.48 7.12 10.50
CA PRO A 114 -12.06 7.43 10.67
C PRO A 114 -11.29 7.50 9.35
N ALA A 115 -10.09 8.08 9.37
CA ALA A 115 -9.23 8.13 8.20
C ALA A 115 -8.79 6.73 7.77
N LEU A 116 -8.56 6.51 6.48
CA LEU A 116 -8.10 5.23 5.92
C LEU A 116 -6.86 4.70 6.62
N THR A 117 -5.91 5.57 6.95
CA THR A 117 -4.68 5.18 7.66
C THR A 117 -4.90 4.68 9.09
N ALA A 118 -6.02 5.04 9.71
CA ALA A 118 -6.41 4.56 11.04
C ALA A 118 -7.29 3.31 10.99
N GLN A 119 -7.93 3.05 9.85
CA GLN A 119 -8.82 1.90 9.69
C GLN A 119 -8.13 0.69 9.09
N LEU A 120 -7.23 0.91 8.12
CA LEU A 120 -6.57 -0.15 7.35
C LEU A 120 -5.31 -0.62 8.07
N THR A 121 -5.50 -1.50 9.05
CA THR A 121 -4.44 -2.01 9.93
C THR A 121 -3.83 -3.31 9.46
N ARG A 122 -4.49 -4.06 8.57
CA ARG A 122 -4.00 -5.33 8.03
C ARG A 122 -3.69 -5.20 6.55
N LEU A 123 -2.42 -5.52 6.21
CA LEU A 123 -1.92 -5.45 4.84
C LEU A 123 -1.33 -6.79 4.45
N SER A 124 -1.62 -7.27 3.25
CA SER A 124 -0.95 -8.44 2.73
C SER A 124 -0.22 -8.14 1.42
N TYR A 125 0.96 -8.75 1.29
CA TYR A 125 1.83 -8.61 0.14
C TYR A 125 2.13 -9.96 -0.49
N ARG A 126 2.17 -9.98 -1.82
CA ARG A 126 2.80 -11.02 -2.60
C ARG A 126 4.15 -10.50 -3.10
N ILE A 127 5.18 -11.31 -2.96
CA ILE A 127 6.52 -10.98 -3.41
C ILE A 127 7.02 -12.14 -4.25
N ASP A 128 7.25 -11.89 -5.52
CA ASP A 128 7.89 -12.83 -6.42
C ASP A 128 9.41 -12.59 -6.31
N LEU A 129 10.15 -13.63 -5.89
CA LEU A 129 11.60 -13.59 -5.66
C LEU A 129 12.29 -14.46 -6.68
N HIS A 130 13.32 -13.94 -7.33
CA HIS A 130 14.22 -14.71 -8.19
C HIS A 130 15.59 -14.81 -7.54
N LEU A 131 16.02 -16.05 -7.26
CA LEU A 131 17.30 -16.32 -6.63
C LEU A 131 18.41 -16.27 -7.68
N ASN A 132 19.59 -15.83 -7.27
CA ASN A 132 20.75 -15.72 -8.14
C ASN A 132 21.34 -17.10 -8.41
N PRO A 133 21.40 -17.60 -9.66
CA PRO A 133 22.01 -18.89 -9.97
C PRO A 133 23.50 -18.96 -9.62
N GLU A 134 24.22 -17.83 -9.57
CA GLU A 134 25.63 -17.76 -9.24
C GLU A 134 25.88 -17.70 -7.71
N ALA A 135 24.85 -17.34 -6.93
CA ALA A 135 24.86 -17.37 -5.48
C ALA A 135 23.63 -18.16 -4.97
N PRO A 136 23.59 -19.48 -5.25
CA PRO A 136 22.39 -20.28 -5.06
C PRO A 136 22.00 -20.36 -3.59
N ALA A 137 20.72 -20.16 -3.32
CA ALA A 137 20.09 -20.42 -2.03
C ALA A 137 18.85 -21.28 -2.24
N SER A 138 18.51 -22.07 -1.23
CA SER A 138 17.29 -22.89 -1.22
C SER A 138 16.13 -22.14 -0.56
N ALA A 139 14.91 -22.56 -0.82
CA ALA A 139 13.74 -22.06 -0.10
C ALA A 139 13.85 -22.20 1.42
N ASP A 140 14.50 -23.27 1.89
CA ASP A 140 14.71 -23.49 3.32
C ASP A 140 15.75 -22.52 3.93
N GLU A 141 16.73 -22.10 3.14
CA GLU A 141 17.68 -21.05 3.59
C GLU A 141 17.01 -19.70 3.66
N VAL A 142 16.20 -19.33 2.67
CA VAL A 142 15.39 -18.10 2.71
C VAL A 142 14.43 -18.11 3.92
N ARG A 143 13.78 -19.26 4.18
CA ARG A 143 12.90 -19.40 5.36
C ARG A 143 13.68 -19.20 6.65
N ARG A 144 14.82 -19.87 6.80
CA ARG A 144 15.69 -19.71 7.99
C ARG A 144 16.17 -18.27 8.19
N ALA A 145 16.48 -17.56 7.11
CA ALA A 145 16.86 -16.15 7.19
C ALA A 145 15.72 -15.29 7.74
N ILE A 146 14.50 -15.46 7.24
CA ILE A 146 13.32 -14.73 7.73
C ILE A 146 13.02 -15.10 9.19
N ASP A 147 13.09 -16.39 9.56
CA ASP A 147 12.86 -16.85 10.92
C ASP A 147 13.91 -16.30 11.91
N THR A 148 15.17 -16.20 11.46
CA THR A 148 16.27 -15.61 12.24
C THR A 148 16.00 -14.12 12.51
N LEU A 149 15.56 -13.38 11.49
CA LEU A 149 15.19 -11.96 11.67
C LEU A 149 14.01 -11.80 12.63
N ARG A 150 13.02 -12.67 12.51
CA ARG A 150 11.85 -12.68 13.41
C ARG A 150 12.26 -12.97 14.86
N ALA A 151 13.13 -13.95 15.08
CA ALA A 151 13.66 -14.27 16.39
C ALA A 151 14.52 -13.13 16.98
N GLY A 152 15.09 -12.27 16.12
CA GLY A 152 15.79 -11.04 16.53
C GLY A 152 14.86 -9.86 16.85
N HIS A 153 13.53 -10.04 16.77
CA HIS A 153 12.49 -9.06 17.10
C HIS A 153 12.50 -7.78 16.27
N GLY A 154 13.42 -7.59 15.34
CA GLY A 154 13.42 -6.40 14.49
C GLY A 154 14.69 -6.19 13.70
N ILE A 155 14.64 -5.23 12.78
CA ILE A 155 15.70 -4.89 11.85
C ILE A 155 16.03 -3.41 11.98
N ASP A 156 17.28 -3.09 12.33
CA ASP A 156 17.77 -1.72 12.33
C ASP A 156 18.12 -1.29 10.90
N TYR A 157 17.66 -0.12 10.49
CA TYR A 157 17.87 0.38 9.14
C TYR A 157 18.05 1.90 9.10
N ALA A 158 18.75 2.39 8.08
CA ALA A 158 18.94 3.81 7.84
C ALA A 158 17.86 4.36 6.91
N ARG A 159 17.30 5.53 7.27
CA ARG A 159 16.41 6.32 6.40
C ARG A 159 16.93 7.74 6.30
N GLY A 160 17.66 8.02 5.23
CA GLY A 160 18.45 9.24 5.11
C GLY A 160 19.49 9.33 6.24
N LYS A 161 19.44 10.39 7.06
CA LYS A 161 20.35 10.59 8.19
C LYS A 161 19.86 9.96 9.52
N LYS A 162 18.69 9.31 9.51
CA LYS A 162 18.07 8.75 10.72
C LYS A 162 18.22 7.24 10.75
N SER A 163 18.63 6.70 11.91
CA SER A 163 18.46 5.29 12.21
C SER A 163 17.03 5.04 12.69
N LYS A 164 16.44 3.93 12.22
CA LYS A 164 15.11 3.45 12.59
C LYS A 164 15.18 1.95 12.84
N ARG A 165 14.18 1.44 13.57
CA ARG A 165 13.98 0.01 13.76
C ARG A 165 12.64 -0.40 13.15
N LEU A 166 12.65 -1.48 12.37
CA LEU A 166 11.44 -2.18 11.96
C LEU A 166 11.18 -3.24 13.04
N ASP A 167 10.13 -3.03 13.83
CA ASP A 167 9.69 -3.99 14.83
C ASP A 167 8.93 -5.13 14.13
N LEU A 168 9.49 -6.35 14.15
CA LEU A 168 8.89 -7.50 13.50
C LEU A 168 7.79 -8.16 14.36
N ASP A 169 7.87 -8.05 15.68
CA ASP A 169 6.82 -8.56 16.56
C ASP A 169 5.52 -7.81 16.39
N HIS A 170 5.61 -6.50 16.13
CA HIS A 170 4.46 -5.64 15.87
C HIS A 170 3.98 -5.72 14.42
N THR A 171 4.89 -5.74 13.46
CA THR A 171 4.54 -5.53 12.04
C THR A 171 4.40 -6.80 11.22
N LEU A 172 5.03 -7.93 11.60
CA LEU A 172 4.96 -9.20 10.89
C LEU A 172 4.00 -10.19 11.57
N VAL A 173 2.76 -10.23 11.11
CA VAL A 173 1.75 -11.16 11.63
C VAL A 173 2.08 -12.60 11.24
N GLY A 174 2.46 -12.80 9.96
CA GLY A 174 2.84 -14.11 9.45
C GLY A 174 3.42 -14.03 8.05
N TYR A 175 3.97 -15.16 7.60
CA TYR A 175 4.40 -15.29 6.22
C TYR A 175 4.26 -16.74 5.74
N GLU A 176 4.18 -16.91 4.42
CA GLU A 176 4.23 -18.20 3.75
C GLU A 176 5.21 -18.11 2.59
N LEU A 177 6.11 -19.10 2.47
CA LEU A 177 7.06 -19.19 1.37
C LEU A 177 6.76 -20.45 0.53
N LYS A 178 6.51 -20.26 -0.76
CA LYS A 178 6.18 -21.32 -1.72
C LYS A 178 7.20 -21.38 -2.84
N ALA A 179 7.39 -22.55 -3.44
CA ALA A 179 8.05 -22.65 -4.73
C ALA A 179 7.22 -21.95 -5.81
N GLY A 180 7.88 -21.20 -6.69
CA GLY A 180 7.27 -20.57 -7.84
C GLY A 180 7.31 -21.49 -9.09
N GLU A 181 7.26 -20.87 -10.27
CA GLU A 181 7.16 -21.58 -11.55
C GLU A 181 8.48 -22.25 -11.99
N CYS A 182 9.62 -21.74 -11.55
CA CYS A 182 10.95 -22.24 -11.86
C CYS A 182 11.72 -22.56 -10.58
N ARG A 183 12.85 -23.25 -10.72
CA ARG A 183 13.70 -23.66 -9.59
C ARG A 183 14.20 -22.51 -8.74
N ASP A 184 14.47 -21.37 -9.35
CA ASP A 184 15.06 -20.18 -8.72
C ASP A 184 13.96 -19.15 -8.36
N HIS A 185 12.69 -19.46 -8.63
CA HIS A 185 11.55 -18.61 -8.33
C HIS A 185 10.86 -19.07 -7.05
N LEU A 186 10.71 -18.13 -6.11
CA LEU A 186 9.96 -18.32 -4.87
C LEU A 186 8.85 -17.25 -4.77
N VAL A 187 7.75 -17.61 -4.16
CA VAL A 187 6.65 -16.67 -3.85
C VAL A 187 6.57 -16.55 -2.34
N LEU A 188 6.83 -15.35 -1.85
CA LEU A 188 6.69 -14.97 -0.45
C LEU A 188 5.39 -14.19 -0.26
N MET A 189 4.49 -14.74 0.56
CA MET A 189 3.30 -14.05 1.02
C MET A 189 3.58 -13.48 2.41
N LEU A 190 3.33 -12.18 2.60
CA LEU A 190 3.43 -11.55 3.92
C LEU A 190 2.04 -11.09 4.37
N ASP A 191 1.72 -11.38 5.64
CA ASP A 191 0.59 -10.81 6.36
C ASP A 191 1.14 -9.89 7.44
N THR A 192 0.73 -8.61 7.43
CA THR A 192 1.38 -7.56 8.19
C THR A 192 0.38 -6.66 8.89
N HIS A 193 0.80 -6.11 10.02
CA HIS A 193 0.07 -5.07 10.74
C HIS A 193 0.69 -3.69 10.45
N ALA A 194 -0.14 -2.66 10.41
CA ALA A 194 0.27 -1.28 10.20
C ALA A 194 -0.60 -0.31 10.99
N ASP A 195 0.03 0.58 11.75
CA ASP A 195 -0.61 1.66 12.49
C ASP A 195 0.33 2.86 12.66
N ASN A 196 0.09 3.68 13.69
CA ASN A 196 0.92 4.85 14.00
C ASN A 196 2.29 4.48 14.58
N GLU A 197 2.45 3.26 15.13
CA GLU A 197 3.70 2.78 15.70
C GLU A 197 4.64 2.22 14.64
N GLY A 198 4.08 1.58 13.59
CA GLY A 198 4.88 1.07 12.50
C GLY A 198 4.09 0.44 11.35
N SER A 199 4.81 0.16 10.29
CA SER A 199 4.31 -0.64 9.18
C SER A 199 5.44 -1.43 8.54
N MET A 200 5.15 -2.64 8.10
CA MET A 200 6.10 -3.48 7.37
C MET A 200 6.57 -2.77 6.11
N ARG A 201 7.85 -2.92 5.84
CA ARG A 201 8.50 -2.53 4.60
C ARG A 201 9.16 -3.78 4.01
N PRO A 202 8.52 -4.41 3.01
CA PRO A 202 9.05 -5.65 2.44
C PRO A 202 10.51 -5.54 1.99
N GLU A 203 10.90 -4.41 1.41
CA GLU A 203 12.29 -4.18 0.96
C GLU A 203 13.31 -4.22 2.11
N ILE A 204 12.94 -3.82 3.32
CA ILE A 204 13.83 -3.90 4.50
C ILE A 204 13.99 -5.36 4.94
N LEU A 205 12.89 -6.12 4.97
CA LEU A 205 12.93 -7.54 5.29
C LEU A 205 13.78 -8.32 4.28
N LEU A 206 13.58 -8.06 2.98
CA LEU A 206 14.34 -8.72 1.91
C LEU A 206 15.82 -8.38 1.97
N SER A 207 16.17 -7.11 2.17
CA SER A 207 17.56 -6.67 2.28
C SER A 207 18.27 -7.35 3.46
N ALA A 208 17.63 -7.42 4.62
CA ALA A 208 18.20 -8.07 5.79
C ALA A 208 18.30 -9.60 5.60
N ALA A 209 17.31 -10.22 4.97
CA ALA A 209 17.34 -11.65 4.62
C ALA A 209 18.48 -11.97 3.64
N ASP A 210 18.67 -11.14 2.61
CA ASP A 210 19.73 -11.29 1.62
C ASP A 210 21.14 -11.20 2.26
N VAL A 211 21.33 -10.29 3.20
CA VAL A 211 22.58 -10.19 3.98
C VAL A 211 22.85 -11.47 4.78
N LEU A 212 21.82 -12.03 5.43
CA LEU A 212 21.96 -13.31 6.14
C LEU A 212 22.26 -14.48 5.19
N LEU A 213 21.68 -14.51 4.00
CA LEU A 213 21.95 -15.52 2.97
C LEU A 213 23.41 -15.50 2.49
N GLN A 214 24.06 -14.34 2.54
CA GLN A 214 25.48 -14.16 2.27
C GLN A 214 26.39 -14.59 3.46
N GLY A 215 25.83 -15.03 4.58
CA GLY A 215 26.57 -15.33 5.81
C GLY A 215 27.03 -14.10 6.59
N LEU A 216 26.47 -12.94 6.32
CA LEU A 216 26.77 -11.65 6.95
C LEU A 216 25.72 -11.26 7.98
N THR A 217 26.03 -10.31 8.86
CA THR A 217 25.14 -9.80 9.90
C THR A 217 24.51 -8.48 9.45
N PRO A 218 23.18 -8.40 9.32
CA PRO A 218 22.49 -7.16 8.94
C PRO A 218 22.77 -6.02 9.91
N GLY A 219 23.09 -4.83 9.37
CA GLY A 219 23.39 -3.64 10.17
C GLY A 219 24.80 -3.60 10.77
N VAL A 220 25.55 -4.71 10.74
CA VAL A 220 26.93 -4.81 11.22
C VAL A 220 27.91 -4.93 10.05
N ASP A 221 27.80 -6.01 9.28
CA ASP A 221 28.67 -6.27 8.14
C ASP A 221 28.18 -5.58 6.87
N ALA A 222 26.86 -5.38 6.76
CA ALA A 222 26.21 -4.67 5.65
C ALA A 222 25.08 -3.76 6.15
N PRO A 223 25.05 -2.47 5.74
CA PRO A 223 24.02 -1.53 6.14
C PRO A 223 22.68 -1.88 5.48
N ILE A 224 21.60 -1.81 6.25
CA ILE A 224 20.24 -1.89 5.72
C ILE A 224 19.71 -0.47 5.51
N VAL A 225 19.25 -0.14 4.30
CA VAL A 225 18.83 1.22 3.93
C VAL A 225 17.42 1.20 3.35
N SER A 226 16.59 2.18 3.71
CA SER A 226 15.26 2.37 3.14
C SER A 226 15.32 3.34 1.95
N THR A 227 15.63 2.83 0.78
CA THR A 227 15.75 3.62 -0.47
C THR A 227 14.74 3.24 -1.56
N GLY A 228 13.77 2.38 -1.24
CA GLY A 228 12.87 1.78 -2.23
C GLY A 228 13.41 0.42 -2.71
N MET A 229 13.35 0.16 -4.01
CA MET A 229 13.93 -1.06 -4.57
C MET A 229 15.44 -1.10 -4.32
N GLN A 230 15.94 -2.24 -3.90
CA GLN A 230 17.35 -2.43 -3.51
C GLN A 230 17.99 -3.48 -4.41
N ASP A 231 19.26 -3.27 -4.71
CA ASP A 231 20.11 -4.28 -5.34
C ASP A 231 20.52 -5.29 -4.26
N LEU A 232 20.17 -6.55 -4.46
CA LEU A 232 20.47 -7.67 -3.58
C LEU A 232 21.44 -8.61 -4.30
N VAL A 233 22.11 -9.49 -3.57
CA VAL A 233 23.14 -10.38 -4.11
C VAL A 233 22.60 -11.78 -4.37
N THR A 234 22.00 -12.39 -3.37
CA THR A 234 21.42 -13.74 -3.43
C THR A 234 20.04 -13.73 -4.06
N ILE A 235 19.28 -12.66 -3.87
CA ILE A 235 18.01 -12.40 -4.53
C ILE A 235 18.31 -11.47 -5.71
N CYS A 236 18.43 -12.01 -6.93
CA CYS A 236 18.84 -11.20 -8.09
C CYS A 236 17.75 -10.27 -8.61
N SER A 237 16.47 -10.55 -8.34
CA SER A 237 15.35 -9.65 -8.59
C SER A 237 14.15 -10.00 -7.72
N TYR A 238 13.29 -9.02 -7.51
CA TYR A 238 12.02 -9.22 -6.82
C TYR A 238 10.96 -8.24 -7.32
N ASP A 239 9.70 -8.66 -7.25
CA ASP A 239 8.54 -7.81 -7.52
C ASP A 239 7.59 -7.87 -6.32
N VAL A 240 7.16 -6.71 -5.83
CA VAL A 240 6.28 -6.60 -4.66
C VAL A 240 4.92 -6.09 -5.08
N GLU A 241 3.87 -6.82 -4.74
CA GLU A 241 2.49 -6.40 -4.92
C GLU A 241 1.76 -6.37 -3.58
N ARG A 242 1.14 -5.24 -3.23
CA ARG A 242 0.18 -5.18 -2.12
C ARG A 242 -1.18 -5.68 -2.60
N GLN A 243 -1.61 -6.84 -2.09
CA GLN A 243 -2.80 -7.54 -2.57
C GLN A 243 -4.04 -7.23 -1.74
N ASN A 244 -3.87 -6.88 -0.46
CA ASN A 244 -4.99 -6.57 0.41
C ASN A 244 -4.65 -5.45 1.40
N GLN A 245 -5.67 -4.65 1.70
CA GLN A 245 -5.75 -3.74 2.83
C GLN A 245 -7.12 -3.92 3.47
N ALA A 246 -7.16 -4.29 4.73
CA ALA A 246 -8.37 -4.60 5.48
C ALA A 246 -8.41 -3.87 6.82
N CYS A 247 -9.63 -3.67 7.32
CA CYS A 247 -9.86 -3.27 8.68
C CYS A 247 -9.89 -4.52 9.57
N GLU A 248 -9.56 -4.35 10.83
CA GLU A 248 -9.79 -5.35 11.87
C GLU A 248 -11.00 -4.90 12.72
N ASP A 249 -12.00 -5.77 12.90
CA ASP A 249 -13.10 -5.50 13.81
C ASP A 249 -12.71 -5.79 15.28
N ASP A 250 -13.61 -5.49 16.21
CA ASP A 250 -13.38 -5.67 17.64
C ASP A 250 -13.12 -7.14 18.05
N GLU A 251 -13.45 -8.11 17.17
CA GLU A 251 -13.20 -9.54 17.36
C GLU A 251 -11.95 -10.02 16.59
N GLY A 252 -11.20 -9.11 15.96
CA GLY A 252 -9.99 -9.41 15.21
C GLY A 252 -10.24 -10.01 13.84
N ARG A 253 -11.46 -9.95 13.31
CA ARG A 253 -11.79 -10.44 11.97
C ARG A 253 -11.50 -9.38 10.93
N LEU A 254 -10.99 -9.81 9.78
CA LEU A 254 -10.72 -8.93 8.66
C LEU A 254 -12.03 -8.57 7.94
N VAL A 255 -12.30 -7.27 7.85
CA VAL A 255 -13.49 -6.73 7.20
C VAL A 255 -13.10 -5.73 6.11
N SER A 256 -13.95 -5.65 5.09
CA SER A 256 -13.78 -4.67 4.02
C SER A 256 -14.00 -3.25 4.56
N PRO A 257 -13.21 -2.25 4.13
CA PRO A 257 -13.40 -0.86 4.51
C PRO A 257 -14.64 -0.20 3.87
N ILE A 258 -15.37 -0.91 3.03
CA ILE A 258 -16.60 -0.43 2.37
C ILE A 258 -17.79 -1.33 2.69
N PRO A 259 -19.03 -0.77 2.70
CA PRO A 259 -20.23 -1.56 2.93
C PRO A 259 -20.51 -2.55 1.77
N VAL A 260 -21.33 -3.57 2.04
CA VAL A 260 -21.63 -4.66 1.11
C VAL A 260 -22.27 -4.20 -0.22
N ARG A 261 -22.91 -3.02 -0.27
CA ARG A 261 -23.44 -2.44 -1.50
C ARG A 261 -22.41 -1.50 -2.11
N THR A 262 -21.76 -1.97 -3.16
CA THR A 262 -20.72 -1.23 -3.90
C THR A 262 -21.04 -1.18 -5.39
N CYS A 263 -20.54 -0.16 -6.08
CA CYS A 263 -20.39 -0.19 -7.53
C CYS A 263 -19.01 -0.77 -7.86
N GLY A 264 -18.92 -1.76 -8.71
CA GLY A 264 -17.68 -2.41 -9.09
C GLY A 264 -17.65 -2.81 -10.56
N PHE A 265 -16.47 -2.80 -11.16
CA PHE A 265 -16.25 -3.29 -12.52
C PHE A 265 -16.02 -4.81 -12.47
N ALA A 266 -16.85 -5.57 -13.16
CA ALA A 266 -16.52 -6.97 -13.45
C ALA A 266 -15.27 -6.97 -14.35
N PRO A 267 -14.16 -7.67 -13.97
CA PRO A 267 -12.99 -7.71 -14.83
C PRO A 267 -13.41 -8.37 -16.16
N HIS A 268 -13.28 -7.61 -17.24
CA HIS A 268 -13.36 -8.20 -18.58
C HIS A 268 -12.15 -9.14 -18.73
N THR A 269 -12.38 -10.42 -18.57
CA THR A 269 -11.47 -11.46 -19.04
C THR A 269 -11.31 -11.31 -20.55
N ARG A 270 -10.15 -10.89 -20.99
CA ARG A 270 -9.65 -11.11 -22.35
C ARG A 270 -8.52 -12.12 -22.31
#